data_977bbc963464b7c0696e5eac17413bc9
#
_entry.id   977bbc963464b7c0696e5eac17413bc9
#
_cell.length_a   1.000
_cell.length_b   1.000
_cell.length_c   1.000
_cell.angle_alpha   90.00
_cell.angle_beta   90.00
_cell.angle_gamma   90.00
#
_symmetry.space_group_name_H-M   'P 1'
#
loop_
_entity.id
_entity.type
_entity.pdbx_description
1 polymer ?
#
loop_
_entity_poly.entity_id
_entity_poly.type
_entity_poly.pdbx_seq_one_letter_code
_entity_poly.pdbx_strand_id
1 'polypeptide(L)'
;MADKNCPICRGTGFVDKGNVVEICQCRFKEENFQRLLNIPKKFWSAELDNYQPISPAQRRALEVCKEFVFNFDPEEGKGITLVGPPQMGKTHLVVGILKALYRQKRIRGFFFDTKEMLFQLRFYAGSEEDKYSRLLRFLMRIPVLALDDLGSERLSDWSIEVLSLLITYRYNHQLSTLITTNYQLKKSEEELLASLEERLSPGVVGKLFHMNEVIYVS
;
A
#
# COMPACT_ATOMS: atom_id res chain seq x y z
N MET A 1 8.22 -5.39 17.56
CA MET A 1 9.03 -6.23 18.48
C MET A 1 8.09 -6.95 19.42
N ALA A 2 8.48 -8.11 19.99
CA ALA A 2 7.69 -8.75 21.01
C ALA A 2 7.59 -7.88 22.26
N ASP A 3 6.46 -7.96 22.99
CA ASP A 3 6.32 -7.31 24.29
C ASP A 3 7.20 -8.04 25.30
N LYS A 4 8.20 -7.35 25.87
CA LYS A 4 9.14 -7.92 26.82
C LYS A 4 8.45 -8.49 28.09
N ASN A 5 7.26 -7.96 28.43
CA ASN A 5 6.47 -8.35 29.59
C ASN A 5 5.28 -9.26 29.23
N CYS A 6 5.24 -9.82 28.04
CA CYS A 6 4.14 -10.69 27.64
C CYS A 6 4.09 -11.97 28.50
N PRO A 7 2.96 -12.25 29.19
CA PRO A 7 2.85 -13.43 30.04
C PRO A 7 2.85 -14.76 29.25
N ILE A 8 2.55 -14.70 27.94
CA ILE A 8 2.44 -15.88 27.08
C ILE A 8 3.83 -16.28 26.55
N CYS A 9 4.55 -15.34 25.90
CA CYS A 9 5.83 -15.63 25.25
C CYS A 9 7.05 -15.16 26.05
N ARG A 10 6.87 -14.47 27.16
CA ARG A 10 7.93 -13.93 28.01
C ARG A 10 8.99 -13.12 27.24
N GLY A 11 8.52 -12.35 26.25
CA GLY A 11 9.38 -11.46 25.45
C GLY A 11 9.96 -12.11 24.19
N THR A 12 9.85 -13.41 23.98
CA THR A 12 10.39 -14.10 22.78
C THR A 12 9.62 -13.76 21.51
N GLY A 13 8.31 -13.44 21.64
CA GLY A 13 7.41 -13.21 20.52
C GLY A 13 6.94 -14.47 19.80
N PHE A 14 7.26 -15.64 20.35
CA PHE A 14 6.86 -16.94 19.82
C PHE A 14 6.26 -17.82 20.93
N VAL A 15 5.31 -18.65 20.56
CA VAL A 15 4.67 -19.63 21.46
C VAL A 15 4.93 -21.02 20.89
N ASP A 16 5.58 -21.84 21.66
CA ASP A 16 5.78 -23.25 21.32
C ASP A 16 4.54 -24.03 21.71
N LYS A 17 3.92 -24.72 20.75
CA LYS A 17 2.79 -25.63 20.93
C LYS A 17 3.17 -27.10 20.74
N GLY A 18 4.46 -27.40 20.93
CA GLY A 18 5.01 -28.73 20.79
C GLY A 18 5.46 -29.06 19.38
N ASN A 19 4.57 -29.21 18.43
CA ASN A 19 4.92 -29.53 17.03
C ASN A 19 4.98 -28.31 16.11
N VAL A 20 4.53 -27.12 16.57
CA VAL A 20 4.49 -25.89 15.79
C VAL A 20 4.84 -24.71 16.68
N VAL A 21 5.70 -23.83 16.17
CA VAL A 21 6.00 -22.56 16.81
C VAL A 21 5.13 -21.48 16.16
N GLU A 22 4.21 -20.90 16.93
CA GLU A 22 3.35 -19.82 16.47
C GLU A 22 3.88 -18.45 16.91
N ILE A 23 3.54 -17.42 16.14
CA ILE A 23 3.85 -16.03 16.51
C ILE A 23 2.92 -15.63 17.66
N CYS A 24 3.50 -15.17 18.78
CA CYS A 24 2.72 -14.74 19.94
C CYS A 24 1.83 -13.54 19.61
N GLN A 25 0.62 -13.54 20.15
CA GLN A 25 -0.34 -12.44 20.00
C GLN A 25 0.22 -11.08 20.47
N CYS A 26 1.19 -11.04 21.39
CA CYS A 26 1.81 -9.79 21.81
C CYS A 26 2.59 -9.07 20.71
N ARG A 27 3.01 -9.79 19.66
CA ARG A 27 3.60 -9.16 18.45
C ARG A 27 2.58 -8.41 17.61
N PHE A 28 1.31 -8.65 17.84
CA PHE A 28 0.17 -8.03 17.17
C PHE A 28 -0.46 -6.88 18.00
N LYS A 29 0.21 -6.40 19.08
CA LYS A 29 -0.25 -5.21 19.81
C LYS A 29 -0.27 -3.99 18.87
N GLU A 30 -1.30 -3.17 19.00
CA GLU A 30 -1.60 -2.06 18.08
C GLU A 30 -0.42 -1.13 17.80
N GLU A 31 0.36 -0.76 18.81
CA GLU A 31 1.53 0.10 18.65
C GLU A 31 2.67 -0.53 17.82
N ASN A 32 2.71 -1.86 17.70
CA ASN A 32 3.76 -2.55 16.97
C ASN A 32 3.40 -2.81 15.49
N PHE A 33 2.12 -3.11 15.18
CA PHE A 33 1.78 -3.45 13.80
C PHE A 33 1.70 -2.21 12.89
N GLN A 34 1.33 -1.04 13.41
CA GLN A 34 1.34 0.20 12.63
C GLN A 34 2.75 0.52 12.12
N ARG A 35 3.79 0.30 12.95
CA ARG A 35 5.18 0.41 12.54
C ARG A 35 5.60 -0.71 11.60
N LEU A 36 5.09 -1.94 11.81
CA LEU A 36 5.36 -3.07 10.94
C LEU A 36 4.82 -2.86 9.53
N LEU A 37 3.66 -2.19 9.41
CA LEU A 37 3.04 -1.80 8.16
C LEU A 37 3.60 -0.48 7.59
N ASN A 38 4.54 0.16 8.28
CA ASN A 38 5.11 1.47 7.94
C ASN A 38 4.08 2.60 7.85
N ILE A 39 3.02 2.54 8.65
CA ILE A 39 1.96 3.56 8.64
C ILE A 39 2.47 4.83 9.33
N PRO A 40 2.39 6.02 8.67
CA PRO A 40 2.75 7.29 9.29
C PRO A 40 1.90 7.58 10.54
N LYS A 41 2.50 8.19 11.56
CA LYS A 41 1.81 8.50 12.84
C LYS A 41 0.48 9.24 12.66
N LYS A 42 0.41 10.14 11.68
CA LYS A 42 -0.79 10.90 11.33
C LYS A 42 -2.00 9.99 11.05
N PHE A 43 -1.78 8.78 10.54
CA PHE A 43 -2.82 7.82 10.14
C PHE A 43 -2.97 6.64 11.09
N TRP A 44 -2.38 6.69 12.29
CA TRP A 44 -2.51 5.60 13.25
C TRP A 44 -3.93 5.35 13.74
N SER A 45 -4.76 6.38 13.77
CA SER A 45 -6.19 6.25 14.10
C SER A 45 -7.08 5.92 12.90
N ALA A 46 -6.56 5.97 11.66
CA ALA A 46 -7.36 5.72 10.46
C ALA A 46 -7.80 4.26 10.38
N GLU A 47 -9.11 4.04 10.26
CA GLU A 47 -9.77 2.74 10.10
C GLU A 47 -10.89 2.87 9.06
N LEU A 48 -11.29 1.77 8.41
CA LEU A 48 -12.46 1.80 7.51
C LEU A 48 -13.75 2.16 8.28
N ASP A 49 -13.83 1.75 9.55
CA ASP A 49 -15.03 1.96 10.35
C ASP A 49 -15.17 3.38 10.90
N ASN A 50 -14.08 4.15 10.98
CA ASN A 50 -14.15 5.55 11.41
C ASN A 50 -14.01 6.56 10.25
N TYR A 51 -13.98 6.08 9.01
CA TYR A 51 -14.04 6.95 7.85
C TYR A 51 -15.42 7.59 7.74
N GLN A 52 -15.48 8.91 7.60
CA GLN A 52 -16.73 9.67 7.50
C GLN A 52 -16.92 10.21 6.08
N PRO A 53 -17.68 9.51 5.23
CA PRO A 53 -17.94 9.96 3.86
C PRO A 53 -18.87 11.16 3.86
N ILE A 54 -18.49 12.24 3.19
CA ILE A 54 -19.30 13.45 3.02
C ILE A 54 -19.98 13.55 1.64
N SER A 55 -19.57 12.67 0.68
CA SER A 55 -20.15 12.61 -0.65
C SER A 55 -20.63 11.19 -1.00
N PRO A 56 -21.51 11.01 -2.00
CA PRO A 56 -21.88 9.68 -2.50
C PRO A 56 -20.68 8.91 -3.05
N ALA A 57 -19.74 9.59 -3.73
CA ALA A 57 -18.51 8.98 -4.25
C ALA A 57 -17.62 8.42 -3.13
N GLN A 58 -17.44 9.17 -2.04
CA GLN A 58 -16.69 8.70 -0.87
C GLN A 58 -17.38 7.53 -0.18
N ARG A 59 -18.72 7.53 -0.11
CA ARG A 59 -19.49 6.40 0.43
C ARG A 59 -19.27 5.14 -0.41
N ARG A 60 -19.37 5.26 -1.73
CA ARG A 60 -19.09 4.16 -2.64
C ARG A 60 -17.65 3.66 -2.49
N ALA A 61 -16.67 4.56 -2.38
CA ALA A 61 -15.28 4.19 -2.15
C ALA A 61 -15.08 3.40 -0.86
N LEU A 62 -15.73 3.80 0.24
CA LEU A 62 -15.69 3.06 1.50
C LEU A 62 -16.29 1.65 1.38
N GLU A 63 -17.45 1.53 0.70
CA GLU A 63 -18.11 0.24 0.46
C GLU A 63 -17.19 -0.71 -0.32
N VAL A 64 -16.62 -0.25 -1.43
CA VAL A 64 -15.69 -1.06 -2.23
C VAL A 64 -14.44 -1.43 -1.44
N CYS A 65 -13.89 -0.53 -0.62
CA CYS A 65 -12.75 -0.85 0.24
C CYS A 65 -13.09 -1.95 1.29
N LYS A 66 -14.29 -1.91 1.87
CA LYS A 66 -14.77 -2.97 2.80
C LYS A 66 -15.00 -4.30 2.08
N GLU A 67 -15.60 -4.26 0.90
CA GLU A 67 -15.83 -5.41 0.05
C GLU A 67 -14.53 -6.07 -0.41
N PHE A 68 -13.54 -5.24 -0.80
CA PHE A 68 -12.19 -5.70 -1.11
C PHE A 68 -11.53 -6.46 0.05
N VAL A 69 -11.60 -5.92 1.27
CA VAL A 69 -11.05 -6.60 2.46
C VAL A 69 -11.77 -7.92 2.73
N PHE A 70 -13.10 -7.92 2.61
CA PHE A 70 -13.91 -9.12 2.85
C PHE A 70 -13.58 -10.25 1.87
N ASN A 71 -13.51 -9.93 0.57
CA ASN A 71 -13.28 -10.87 -0.53
C ASN A 71 -11.78 -11.09 -0.84
N PHE A 72 -10.86 -10.46 -0.10
CA PHE A 72 -9.44 -10.48 -0.42
C PHE A 72 -8.87 -11.89 -0.50
N ASP A 73 -8.34 -12.23 -1.67
CA ASP A 73 -7.55 -13.43 -1.94
C ASP A 73 -6.13 -13.01 -2.36
N PRO A 74 -5.08 -13.41 -1.63
CA PRO A 74 -3.70 -13.04 -1.97
C PRO A 74 -3.21 -13.65 -3.29
N GLU A 75 -3.84 -14.73 -3.78
CA GLU A 75 -3.44 -15.41 -5.01
C GLU A 75 -3.98 -14.71 -6.29
N GLU A 76 -5.01 -13.87 -6.17
CA GLU A 76 -5.58 -13.18 -7.32
C GLU A 76 -4.77 -11.94 -7.76
N GLY A 77 -3.93 -11.39 -6.89
CA GLY A 77 -3.13 -10.20 -7.16
C GLY A 77 -3.95 -8.92 -7.40
N LYS A 78 -5.24 -8.93 -7.06
CA LYS A 78 -6.12 -7.76 -7.21
C LYS A 78 -5.75 -6.67 -6.21
N GLY A 79 -5.90 -5.41 -6.64
CA GLY A 79 -5.69 -4.23 -5.82
C GLY A 79 -6.76 -3.16 -6.02
N ILE A 80 -6.54 -1.99 -5.44
CA ILE A 80 -7.41 -0.82 -5.58
C ILE A 80 -6.58 0.40 -5.97
N THR A 81 -7.09 1.20 -6.89
CA THR A 81 -6.56 2.53 -7.20
C THR A 81 -7.60 3.59 -6.84
N LEU A 82 -7.32 4.41 -5.83
CA LEU A 82 -8.15 5.54 -5.43
C LEU A 82 -7.68 6.81 -6.15
N VAL A 83 -8.52 7.38 -6.96
CA VAL A 83 -8.29 8.59 -7.77
C VAL A 83 -9.14 9.74 -7.25
N GLY A 84 -8.56 10.93 -7.13
CA GLY A 84 -9.35 12.12 -6.78
C GLY A 84 -8.52 13.24 -6.17
N PRO A 85 -9.12 14.42 -5.92
CA PRO A 85 -8.45 15.58 -5.38
C PRO A 85 -7.74 15.31 -4.03
N PRO A 86 -6.78 16.14 -3.64
CA PRO A 86 -6.20 16.08 -2.29
C PRO A 86 -7.29 16.20 -1.20
N GLN A 87 -7.01 15.65 -0.02
CA GLN A 87 -7.86 15.74 1.18
C GLN A 87 -9.21 14.99 1.10
N MET A 88 -9.47 14.20 0.08
CA MET A 88 -10.68 13.36 -0.02
C MET A 88 -10.62 12.07 0.80
N GLY A 89 -9.58 11.87 1.62
CA GLY A 89 -9.48 10.72 2.50
C GLY A 89 -8.94 9.43 1.84
N LYS A 90 -8.35 9.49 0.65
CA LYS A 90 -7.78 8.33 -0.05
C LYS A 90 -6.75 7.57 0.80
N THR A 91 -5.79 8.28 1.38
CA THR A 91 -4.76 7.70 2.27
C THR A 91 -5.40 7.04 3.50
N HIS A 92 -6.45 7.64 4.08
CA HIS A 92 -7.20 7.03 5.18
C HIS A 92 -7.78 5.67 4.79
N LEU A 93 -8.43 5.58 3.63
CA LEU A 93 -9.01 4.34 3.12
C LEU A 93 -7.95 3.26 2.89
N VAL A 94 -6.84 3.60 2.23
CA VAL A 94 -5.74 2.65 1.98
C VAL A 94 -5.11 2.14 3.27
N VAL A 95 -4.87 3.01 4.24
CA VAL A 95 -4.39 2.62 5.58
C VAL A 95 -5.41 1.73 6.28
N GLY A 96 -6.70 2.07 6.19
CA GLY A 96 -7.79 1.27 6.73
C GLY A 96 -7.81 -0.15 6.14
N ILE A 97 -7.62 -0.30 4.82
CA ILE A 97 -7.50 -1.60 4.15
C ILE A 97 -6.30 -2.40 4.72
N LEU A 98 -5.10 -1.80 4.76
CA LEU A 98 -3.90 -2.48 5.26
C LEU A 98 -4.09 -3.00 6.68
N LYS A 99 -4.68 -2.19 7.55
CA LYS A 99 -4.94 -2.53 8.95
C LYS A 99 -5.99 -3.65 9.05
N ALA A 100 -7.06 -3.57 8.28
CA ALA A 100 -8.11 -4.58 8.25
C ALA A 100 -7.58 -5.93 7.74
N LEU A 101 -6.83 -5.96 6.66
CA LEU A 101 -6.18 -7.18 6.14
C LEU A 101 -5.23 -7.80 7.15
N TYR A 102 -4.44 -6.99 7.83
CA TYR A 102 -3.52 -7.47 8.85
C TYR A 102 -4.27 -8.07 10.06
N ARG A 103 -5.30 -7.40 10.57
CA ARG A 103 -6.05 -7.85 11.75
C ARG A 103 -6.93 -9.06 11.47
N GLN A 104 -7.68 -9.01 10.38
CA GLN A 104 -8.72 -10.01 10.08
C GLN A 104 -8.16 -11.25 9.38
N LYS A 105 -7.20 -11.04 8.45
CA LYS A 105 -6.68 -12.12 7.58
C LYS A 105 -5.21 -12.46 7.84
N ARG A 106 -4.53 -11.74 8.76
CA ARG A 106 -3.10 -11.89 9.05
C ARG A 106 -2.19 -11.69 7.83
N ILE A 107 -2.68 -10.95 6.84
CA ILE A 107 -1.93 -10.64 5.64
C ILE A 107 -1.06 -9.41 5.89
N ARG A 108 0.22 -9.53 5.62
CA ARG A 108 1.18 -8.44 5.79
C ARG A 108 1.14 -7.51 4.59
N GLY A 109 0.84 -6.26 4.83
CA GLY A 109 1.03 -5.17 3.89
C GLY A 109 2.18 -4.24 4.29
N PHE A 110 2.48 -3.27 3.42
CA PHE A 110 3.44 -2.21 3.68
C PHE A 110 2.99 -0.92 3.01
N PHE A 111 2.98 0.16 3.77
CA PHE A 111 2.64 1.49 3.28
C PHE A 111 3.91 2.25 2.92
N PHE A 112 3.91 2.92 1.78
CA PHE A 112 4.93 3.87 1.41
C PHE A 112 4.32 5.09 0.72
N ASP A 113 4.72 6.29 1.16
CA ASP A 113 4.62 7.50 0.35
C ASP A 113 5.56 7.35 -0.85
N THR A 114 5.05 7.50 -2.08
CA THR A 114 5.81 7.20 -3.30
C THR A 114 7.06 8.08 -3.43
N LYS A 115 6.96 9.34 -3.05
CA LYS A 115 8.09 10.28 -3.10
C LYS A 115 9.17 9.89 -2.09
N GLU A 116 8.78 9.52 -0.86
CA GLU A 116 9.72 9.06 0.16
C GLU A 116 10.41 7.76 -0.27
N MET A 117 9.66 6.82 -0.83
CA MET A 117 10.19 5.56 -1.36
C MET A 117 11.27 5.80 -2.42
N LEU A 118 10.97 6.62 -3.42
CA LEU A 118 11.91 6.94 -4.50
C LEU A 118 13.14 7.68 -3.96
N PHE A 119 12.96 8.59 -3.00
CA PHE A 119 14.08 9.27 -2.35
C PHE A 119 15.01 8.28 -1.63
N GLN A 120 14.45 7.37 -0.84
CA GLN A 120 15.24 6.35 -0.13
C GLN A 120 15.96 5.41 -1.10
N LEU A 121 15.29 4.94 -2.14
CA LEU A 121 15.90 4.08 -3.17
C LEU A 121 17.05 4.80 -3.88
N ARG A 122 16.86 6.08 -4.24
CA ARG A 122 17.91 6.88 -4.89
C ARG A 122 19.12 7.10 -3.98
N PHE A 123 18.86 7.39 -2.71
CA PHE A 123 19.94 7.56 -1.71
C PHE A 123 20.76 6.28 -1.58
N TYR A 124 20.11 5.11 -1.47
CA TYR A 124 20.82 3.83 -1.35
C TYR A 124 21.53 3.43 -2.65
N ALA A 125 20.98 3.72 -3.81
CA ALA A 125 21.65 3.44 -5.09
C ALA A 125 23.00 4.17 -5.23
N GLY A 126 23.14 5.36 -4.62
CA GLY A 126 24.39 6.13 -4.66
C GLY A 126 25.38 5.85 -3.52
N SER A 127 24.96 5.15 -2.46
CA SER A 127 25.77 4.99 -1.25
C SER A 127 25.83 3.58 -0.66
N GLU A 128 24.78 2.77 -0.82
CA GLU A 128 24.64 1.48 -0.14
C GLU A 128 23.87 0.47 -0.99
N GLU A 129 24.51 -0.09 -2.01
CA GLU A 129 23.92 -1.01 -3.00
C GLU A 129 23.18 -2.21 -2.36
N ASP A 130 23.69 -2.75 -1.28
CA ASP A 130 23.05 -3.82 -0.51
C ASP A 130 21.70 -3.39 0.10
N LYS A 131 21.57 -2.14 0.56
CA LYS A 131 20.31 -1.61 1.10
C LYS A 131 19.32 -1.34 -0.02
N TYR A 132 19.80 -0.80 -1.15
CA TYR A 132 18.98 -0.63 -2.35
C TYR A 132 18.35 -1.94 -2.78
N SER A 133 19.17 -2.95 -3.00
CA SER A 133 18.73 -4.27 -3.45
C SER A 133 17.80 -4.97 -2.47
N ARG A 134 18.03 -4.80 -1.16
CA ARG A 134 17.14 -5.36 -0.12
C ARG A 134 15.80 -4.65 -0.07
N LEU A 135 15.78 -3.31 -0.12
CA LEU A 135 14.53 -2.54 -0.10
C LEU A 135 13.70 -2.83 -1.35
N LEU A 136 14.31 -2.77 -2.53
CA LEU A 136 13.60 -3.02 -3.78
C LEU A 136 13.01 -4.44 -3.81
N ARG A 137 13.80 -5.47 -3.47
CA ARG A 137 13.31 -6.86 -3.38
C ARG A 137 12.19 -7.02 -2.35
N PHE A 138 12.25 -6.32 -1.24
CA PHE A 138 11.19 -6.33 -0.24
C PHE A 138 9.88 -5.76 -0.81
N LEU A 139 9.93 -4.58 -1.46
CA LEU A 139 8.77 -3.94 -2.08
C LEU A 139 8.19 -4.78 -3.22
N MET A 140 9.05 -5.45 -3.98
CA MET A 140 8.63 -6.35 -5.05
C MET A 140 7.86 -7.57 -4.51
N ARG A 141 8.17 -8.08 -3.32
CA ARG A 141 7.68 -9.39 -2.82
C ARG A 141 6.65 -9.32 -1.69
N ILE A 142 6.47 -8.17 -1.05
CA ILE A 142 5.47 -8.03 0.01
C ILE A 142 4.06 -8.34 -0.54
N PRO A 143 3.21 -9.15 0.14
CA PRO A 143 1.89 -9.53 -0.38
C PRO A 143 1.03 -8.34 -0.79
N VAL A 144 0.95 -7.30 0.05
CA VAL A 144 0.19 -6.08 -0.23
C VAL A 144 1.10 -4.86 -0.11
N LEU A 145 1.29 -4.12 -1.19
CA LEU A 145 2.03 -2.86 -1.18
C LEU A 145 1.06 -1.69 -1.39
N ALA A 146 1.09 -0.72 -0.50
CA ALA A 146 0.39 0.55 -0.68
C ALA A 146 1.38 1.63 -1.10
N LEU A 147 1.15 2.20 -2.28
CA LEU A 147 1.87 3.36 -2.83
C LEU A 147 0.96 4.58 -2.75
N ASP A 148 1.24 5.46 -1.79
CA ASP A 148 0.46 6.67 -1.57
C ASP A 148 0.95 7.81 -2.43
N ASP A 149 0.01 8.60 -2.95
CA ASP A 149 0.21 9.82 -3.75
C ASP A 149 1.09 9.61 -5.01
N LEU A 150 0.84 8.50 -5.73
CA LEU A 150 1.57 8.14 -6.94
C LEU A 150 1.42 9.23 -8.02
N GLY A 151 2.55 9.67 -8.56
CA GLY A 151 2.62 10.65 -9.64
C GLY A 151 2.69 12.11 -9.16
N SER A 152 2.65 12.40 -7.85
CA SER A 152 2.75 13.77 -7.32
C SER A 152 4.18 14.33 -7.36
N GLU A 153 5.17 13.46 -7.36
CA GLU A 153 6.57 13.80 -7.46
C GLU A 153 6.95 14.25 -8.88
N ARG A 154 8.07 15.00 -8.99
CA ARG A 154 8.70 15.25 -10.27
C ARG A 154 9.42 13.99 -10.74
N LEU A 155 8.78 13.26 -11.64
CA LEU A 155 9.31 12.01 -12.17
C LEU A 155 10.53 12.26 -13.05
N SER A 156 11.65 11.62 -12.73
CA SER A 156 12.82 11.47 -13.59
C SER A 156 12.74 10.14 -14.32
N ASP A 157 13.50 9.98 -15.40
CA ASP A 157 13.57 8.71 -16.15
C ASP A 157 13.87 7.54 -15.21
N TRP A 158 14.84 7.71 -14.29
CA TRP A 158 15.15 6.73 -13.26
C TRP A 158 13.93 6.39 -12.37
N SER A 159 13.15 7.39 -11.96
CA SER A 159 11.95 7.16 -11.13
C SER A 159 10.88 6.37 -11.88
N ILE A 160 10.72 6.68 -13.17
CA ILE A 160 9.79 5.97 -14.07
C ILE A 160 10.25 4.52 -14.25
N GLU A 161 11.54 4.28 -14.45
CA GLU A 161 12.10 2.93 -14.58
C GLU A 161 11.88 2.10 -13.30
N VAL A 162 12.15 2.65 -12.13
CA VAL A 162 11.96 1.97 -10.83
C VAL A 162 10.49 1.62 -10.62
N LEU A 163 9.58 2.57 -10.84
CA LEU A 163 8.14 2.34 -10.71
C LEU A 163 7.63 1.32 -11.74
N SER A 164 8.11 1.42 -12.97
CA SER A 164 7.78 0.46 -14.04
C SER A 164 8.23 -0.95 -13.71
N LEU A 165 9.46 -1.10 -13.21
CA LEU A 165 9.99 -2.40 -12.76
C LEU A 165 9.14 -2.95 -11.60
N LEU A 166 8.88 -2.14 -10.57
CA LEU A 166 8.13 -2.53 -9.39
C LEU A 166 6.70 -2.98 -9.74
N ILE A 167 5.96 -2.15 -10.47
CA ILE A 167 4.57 -2.43 -10.86
C ILE A 167 4.51 -3.63 -11.80
N THR A 168 5.42 -3.73 -12.77
CA THR A 168 5.46 -4.88 -13.69
C THR A 168 5.78 -6.19 -12.97
N TYR A 169 6.73 -6.18 -12.03
CA TYR A 169 7.03 -7.36 -11.23
C TYR A 169 5.79 -7.80 -10.44
N ARG A 170 5.15 -6.88 -9.73
CA ARG A 170 3.97 -7.18 -8.90
C ARG A 170 2.80 -7.69 -9.74
N TYR A 171 2.56 -7.07 -10.90
CA TYR A 171 1.57 -7.53 -11.87
C TYR A 171 1.83 -8.99 -12.32
N ASN A 172 3.07 -9.28 -12.74
CA ASN A 172 3.43 -10.62 -13.24
C ASN A 172 3.40 -11.70 -12.16
N HIS A 173 3.56 -11.33 -10.88
CA HIS A 173 3.56 -12.26 -9.74
C HIS A 173 2.25 -12.22 -8.95
N GLN A 174 1.20 -11.62 -9.50
CA GLN A 174 -0.12 -11.52 -8.85
C GLN A 174 -0.03 -11.01 -7.40
N LEU A 175 0.70 -9.91 -7.18
CA LEU A 175 0.88 -9.29 -5.88
C LEU A 175 0.02 -8.04 -5.77
N SER A 176 -0.86 -8.00 -4.77
CA SER A 176 -1.82 -6.92 -4.57
C SER A 176 -1.15 -5.56 -4.34
N THR A 177 -1.56 -4.55 -5.10
CA THR A 177 -1.02 -3.19 -5.01
C THR A 177 -2.15 -2.18 -4.79
N LEU A 178 -2.09 -1.45 -3.68
CA LEU A 178 -3.03 -0.37 -3.37
C LEU A 178 -2.40 0.96 -3.77
N ILE A 179 -3.14 1.81 -4.47
CA ILE A 179 -2.62 3.07 -4.98
C ILE A 179 -3.55 4.20 -4.62
N THR A 180 -2.99 5.33 -4.22
CA THR A 180 -3.68 6.61 -4.24
C THR A 180 -3.00 7.55 -5.23
N THR A 181 -3.78 8.36 -5.93
CA THR A 181 -3.27 9.37 -6.84
C THR A 181 -4.22 10.55 -6.93
N ASN A 182 -3.67 11.73 -7.21
CA ASN A 182 -4.43 12.94 -7.51
C ASN A 182 -4.64 13.12 -9.03
N TYR A 183 -4.04 12.27 -9.83
CA TYR A 183 -4.09 12.34 -11.28
C TYR A 183 -5.10 11.37 -11.85
N GLN A 184 -5.84 11.79 -12.88
CA GLN A 184 -6.62 10.86 -13.68
C GLN A 184 -5.68 9.83 -14.32
N LEU A 185 -6.15 8.60 -14.48
CA LEU A 185 -5.30 7.55 -15.03
C LEU A 185 -5.02 7.79 -16.53
N LYS A 186 -6.06 8.21 -17.27
CA LYS A 186 -5.94 8.62 -18.67
C LYS A 186 -6.42 10.06 -18.85
N LYS A 187 -5.89 10.74 -19.85
CA LYS A 187 -6.29 12.09 -20.18
C LYS A 187 -7.69 12.07 -20.81
N SER A 188 -8.58 12.94 -20.34
CA SER A 188 -9.79 13.31 -21.04
C SER A 188 -9.55 14.58 -21.86
N GLU A 189 -10.34 14.79 -22.94
CA GLU A 189 -10.18 15.98 -23.81
C GLU A 189 -10.44 17.29 -23.09
N GLU A 190 -11.10 17.25 -21.93
CA GLU A 190 -11.48 18.44 -21.14
C GLU A 190 -10.47 18.77 -20.01
N GLU A 191 -9.44 17.94 -19.78
CA GLU A 191 -8.52 18.14 -18.66
C GLU A 191 -7.22 18.83 -19.06
N LEU A 192 -6.92 19.92 -18.35
CA LEU A 192 -5.66 20.69 -18.50
C LEU A 192 -4.46 20.06 -17.80
N LEU A 193 -4.70 19.12 -16.85
CA LEU A 193 -3.65 18.49 -16.07
C LEU A 193 -3.16 17.21 -16.76
N ALA A 194 -1.86 16.95 -16.65
CA ALA A 194 -1.27 15.70 -17.14
C ALA A 194 -1.89 14.49 -16.45
N SER A 195 -2.23 13.46 -17.21
CA SER A 195 -2.70 12.18 -16.67
C SER A 195 -1.56 11.38 -16.06
N LEU A 196 -1.89 10.34 -15.28
CA LEU A 196 -0.90 9.40 -14.77
C LEU A 196 -0.19 8.64 -15.90
N GLU A 197 -0.89 8.40 -17.02
CA GLU A 197 -0.33 7.77 -18.22
C GLU A 197 0.76 8.62 -18.88
N GLU A 198 0.57 9.94 -18.95
CA GLU A 198 1.58 10.87 -19.45
C GLU A 198 2.78 11.00 -18.49
N ARG A 199 2.57 10.80 -17.20
CA ARG A 199 3.62 10.91 -16.18
C ARG A 199 4.47 9.65 -16.03
N LEU A 200 3.85 8.48 -16.09
CA LEU A 200 4.54 7.20 -15.89
C LEU A 200 4.86 6.51 -17.23
N SER A 201 3.90 5.95 -17.85
CA SER A 201 3.86 5.41 -19.22
C SER A 201 2.53 4.69 -19.45
N PRO A 202 2.07 4.55 -20.71
CA PRO A 202 0.85 3.77 -21.03
C PRO A 202 0.92 2.32 -20.54
N GLY A 203 2.10 1.70 -20.65
CA GLY A 203 2.29 0.30 -20.27
C GLY A 203 2.15 0.04 -18.77
N VAL A 204 2.61 0.98 -17.93
CA VAL A 204 2.48 0.90 -16.46
C VAL A 204 1.02 1.11 -16.05
N VAL A 205 0.38 2.15 -16.60
CA VAL A 205 -1.01 2.48 -16.27
C VAL A 205 -1.95 1.40 -16.78
N GLY A 206 -1.67 0.80 -17.95
CA GLY A 206 -2.42 -0.35 -18.46
C GLY A 206 -2.41 -1.55 -17.49
N LYS A 207 -1.25 -1.85 -16.86
CA LYS A 207 -1.15 -2.90 -15.82
C LYS A 207 -1.96 -2.55 -14.58
N LEU A 208 -1.91 -1.27 -14.14
CA LEU A 208 -2.72 -0.81 -13.01
C LEU A 208 -4.22 -0.96 -13.26
N PHE A 209 -4.69 -0.66 -14.47
CA PHE A 209 -6.10 -0.91 -14.85
C PHE A 209 -6.48 -2.38 -14.83
N HIS A 210 -5.56 -3.25 -15.21
CA HIS A 210 -5.84 -4.68 -15.28
C HIS A 210 -5.86 -5.34 -13.90
N MET A 211 -4.95 -4.93 -13.01
CA MET A 211 -4.83 -5.54 -11.69
C MET A 211 -5.69 -4.87 -10.61
N ASN A 212 -6.11 -3.61 -10.80
CA ASN A 212 -6.78 -2.82 -9.77
C ASN A 212 -8.20 -2.43 -10.18
N GLU A 213 -9.11 -2.47 -9.22
CA GLU A 213 -10.37 -1.72 -9.32
C GLU A 213 -10.09 -0.23 -9.12
N VAL A 214 -10.54 0.58 -10.09
CA VAL A 214 -10.32 2.04 -10.06
C VAL A 214 -11.56 2.72 -9.50
N ILE A 215 -11.35 3.52 -8.46
CA ILE A 215 -12.42 4.19 -7.71
C ILE A 215 -12.12 5.68 -7.63
N TYR A 216 -13.08 6.47 -8.09
CA TYR A 216 -13.01 7.93 -8.00
C TYR A 216 -13.59 8.41 -6.68
N VAL A 217 -12.79 9.21 -5.95
CA VAL A 217 -13.12 9.76 -4.63
C VAL A 217 -13.20 11.28 -4.77
N SER A 218 -14.42 11.81 -4.90
CA SER A 218 -14.70 13.24 -5.08
C SER A 218 -15.75 13.75 -4.10
#